data_0b8c40b58b285f189ab5867b74b29ea9
#
_entry.id   0b8c40b58b285f189ab5867b74b29ea9
#
_cell.length_a   1.000
_cell.length_b   1.000
_cell.length_c   1.000
_cell.angle_alpha   90.00
_cell.angle_beta   90.00
_cell.angle_gamma   90.00
#
_symmetry.space_group_name_H-M   'P 1'
#
loop_
_entity.id
_entity.type
_entity.pdbx_description
1 polymer ?
#
loop_
_entity_poly.entity_id
_entity_poly.type
_entity_poly.pdbx_seq_one_letter_code
_entity_poly.pdbx_strand_id
1 'polypeptide(L)'
;MHMSIHSRFRPANPARRAGGFTLIELMITVAIVGILAAIAYPSYNNYLQRGRRSDAQQLMLQIQNKQEQYILDNRAYSDNPGSGGLNAGGTGWTCANAAAGACTNAHYSVAVAVTAGPPPGFTITATPTSTAQTSDGVLTLTNLGAKTPTAKW
;
A
#
# COMPACT_ATOMS: atom_id res chain seq x y z
N MET A 1 -85.21 -27.86 8.69
CA MET A 1 -84.04 -26.95 8.92
C MET A 1 -82.78 -27.74 8.58
N HIS A 2 -82.26 -27.60 7.30
CA HIS A 2 -81.20 -28.36 6.72
C HIS A 2 -79.96 -27.48 6.66
N MET A 3 -78.93 -27.80 7.41
CA MET A 3 -77.69 -27.05 7.48
C MET A 3 -76.67 -27.77 6.61
N SER A 4 -76.42 -27.22 5.40
CA SER A 4 -75.38 -27.71 4.46
C SER A 4 -74.04 -27.11 4.81
N ILE A 5 -73.08 -27.96 5.21
CA ILE A 5 -71.69 -27.60 5.46
C ILE A 5 -70.94 -27.80 4.17
N HIS A 6 -70.61 -26.72 3.47
CA HIS A 6 -69.67 -26.77 2.34
C HIS A 6 -68.20 -26.73 2.85
N SER A 7 -67.56 -27.86 2.87
CA SER A 7 -66.12 -27.94 3.09
C SER A 7 -65.38 -27.44 1.84
N ARG A 8 -64.70 -26.27 1.95
CA ARG A 8 -63.84 -25.73 0.92
C ARG A 8 -62.52 -26.53 0.92
N PHE A 9 -62.35 -27.33 -0.07
CA PHE A 9 -61.04 -27.93 -0.39
C PHE A 9 -60.07 -26.81 -0.83
N ARG A 10 -59.03 -26.53 -0.05
CA ARG A 10 -57.91 -25.71 -0.47
C ARG A 10 -56.92 -26.56 -1.27
N PRO A 11 -56.63 -26.23 -2.51
CA PRO A 11 -55.59 -26.96 -3.24
C PRO A 11 -54.25 -26.73 -2.56
N ALA A 12 -53.51 -27.82 -2.27
CA ALA A 12 -52.17 -27.76 -1.76
C ALA A 12 -51.23 -27.12 -2.79
N ASN A 13 -50.57 -26.05 -2.39
CA ASN A 13 -49.57 -25.35 -3.22
C ASN A 13 -48.41 -26.32 -3.48
N PRO A 14 -48.06 -26.66 -4.73
CA PRO A 14 -46.94 -27.59 -4.98
C PRO A 14 -45.65 -26.92 -4.46
N ALA A 15 -45.02 -27.52 -3.47
CA ALA A 15 -43.72 -27.14 -2.94
C ALA A 15 -42.73 -27.06 -4.14
N ARG A 16 -42.23 -25.85 -4.43
CA ARG A 16 -41.18 -25.69 -5.44
C ARG A 16 -39.97 -26.46 -4.94
N ARG A 17 -39.65 -27.53 -5.65
CA ARG A 17 -38.42 -28.31 -5.42
C ARG A 17 -37.26 -27.33 -5.67
N ALA A 18 -36.53 -27.00 -4.63
CA ALA A 18 -35.23 -26.31 -4.76
C ALA A 18 -34.30 -27.28 -5.51
N GLY A 19 -33.97 -26.97 -6.77
CA GLY A 19 -32.98 -27.72 -7.54
C GLY A 19 -31.62 -27.53 -6.87
N GLY A 20 -30.98 -28.64 -6.45
CA GLY A 20 -29.59 -28.64 -6.00
C GLY A 20 -28.65 -28.51 -7.19
N PHE A 21 -27.47 -27.92 -6.97
CA PHE A 21 -26.39 -27.85 -7.96
C PHE A 21 -25.91 -29.27 -8.33
N THR A 22 -25.62 -29.48 -9.60
CA THR A 22 -25.00 -30.72 -10.05
C THR A 22 -23.50 -30.70 -9.74
N LEU A 23 -22.89 -31.87 -9.52
CA LEU A 23 -21.46 -31.98 -9.28
C LEU A 23 -20.63 -31.42 -10.45
N ILE A 24 -21.08 -31.67 -11.69
CA ILE A 24 -20.41 -31.16 -12.89
C ILE A 24 -20.45 -29.62 -12.98
N GLU A 25 -21.55 -28.99 -12.59
CA GLU A 25 -21.69 -27.53 -12.58
C GLU A 25 -20.72 -26.91 -11.59
N LEU A 26 -20.55 -27.52 -10.39
CA LEU A 26 -19.57 -27.08 -9.40
C LEU A 26 -18.13 -27.26 -9.91
N MET A 27 -17.82 -28.36 -10.57
CA MET A 27 -16.49 -28.58 -11.15
C MET A 27 -16.14 -27.55 -12.23
N ILE A 28 -17.08 -27.22 -13.12
CA ILE A 28 -16.87 -26.20 -14.17
C ILE A 28 -16.68 -24.82 -13.53
N THR A 29 -17.50 -24.45 -12.57
CA THR A 29 -17.38 -23.14 -11.89
C THR A 29 -16.04 -22.99 -11.18
N VAL A 30 -15.57 -24.00 -10.44
CA VAL A 30 -14.27 -23.98 -9.76
C VAL A 30 -13.12 -23.92 -10.77
N ALA A 31 -13.22 -24.63 -11.88
CA ALA A 31 -12.21 -24.58 -12.95
C ALA A 31 -12.09 -23.16 -13.55
N ILE A 32 -13.22 -22.52 -13.86
CA ILE A 32 -13.24 -21.15 -14.39
C ILE A 32 -12.66 -20.16 -13.36
N VAL A 33 -13.08 -20.24 -12.08
CA VAL A 33 -12.56 -19.38 -11.02
C VAL A 33 -11.06 -19.59 -10.82
N GLY A 34 -10.58 -20.84 -10.90
CA GLY A 34 -9.15 -21.17 -10.81
C GLY A 34 -8.31 -20.50 -11.92
N ILE A 35 -8.80 -20.54 -13.16
CA ILE A 35 -8.12 -19.89 -14.30
C ILE A 35 -8.09 -18.36 -14.11
N LEU A 36 -9.21 -17.76 -13.73
CA LEU A 36 -9.28 -16.32 -13.49
C LEU A 36 -8.38 -15.88 -12.32
N ALA A 37 -8.36 -16.63 -11.24
CA ALA A 37 -7.50 -16.37 -10.10
C ALA A 37 -6.01 -16.43 -10.45
N ALA A 38 -5.60 -17.38 -11.28
CA ALA A 38 -4.20 -17.51 -11.72
C ALA A 38 -3.68 -16.27 -12.45
N ILE A 39 -4.54 -15.55 -13.17
CA ILE A 39 -4.20 -14.31 -13.89
C ILE A 39 -4.36 -13.09 -12.96
N ALA A 40 -5.40 -13.06 -12.15
CA ALA A 40 -5.71 -11.91 -11.30
C ALA A 40 -4.74 -11.74 -10.13
N TYR A 41 -4.25 -12.83 -9.53
CA TYR A 41 -3.40 -12.80 -8.35
C TYR A 41 -2.07 -12.05 -8.56
N PRO A 42 -1.25 -12.33 -9.60
CA PRO A 42 -0.01 -11.60 -9.84
C PRO A 42 -0.26 -10.12 -10.18
N SER A 43 -1.32 -9.82 -10.93
CA SER A 43 -1.70 -8.44 -11.27
C SER A 43 -2.05 -7.63 -10.02
N TYR A 44 -2.81 -8.22 -9.09
CA TYR A 44 -3.18 -7.60 -7.83
C TYR A 44 -1.96 -7.30 -6.93
N ASN A 45 -1.02 -8.24 -6.83
CA ASN A 45 0.22 -8.03 -6.07
C ASN A 45 1.06 -6.88 -6.65
N ASN A 46 1.19 -6.80 -7.96
CA ASN A 46 1.89 -5.69 -8.62
C ASN A 46 1.21 -4.33 -8.36
N TYR A 47 -0.11 -4.30 -8.33
CA TYR A 47 -0.86 -3.09 -8.00
C TYR A 47 -0.61 -2.64 -6.55
N LEU A 48 -0.68 -3.57 -5.59
CA LEU A 48 -0.36 -3.27 -4.18
C LEU A 48 1.07 -2.77 -4.01
N GLN A 49 2.04 -3.40 -4.69
CA GLN A 49 3.43 -3.00 -4.64
C GLN A 49 3.64 -1.57 -5.13
N ARG A 50 2.96 -1.17 -6.22
CA ARG A 50 3.01 0.21 -6.73
C ARG A 50 2.39 1.21 -5.75
N GLY A 51 1.27 0.85 -5.11
CA GLY A 51 0.65 1.68 -4.08
C GLY A 51 1.60 1.95 -2.92
N ARG A 52 2.21 0.89 -2.35
CA ARG A 52 3.18 1.00 -1.26
C ARG A 52 4.41 1.83 -1.64
N ARG A 53 4.89 1.69 -2.87
CA ARG A 53 5.98 2.52 -3.42
C ARG A 53 5.58 3.99 -3.48
N SER A 54 4.37 4.29 -3.95
CA SER A 54 3.86 5.66 -4.00
C SER A 54 3.83 6.31 -2.62
N ASP A 55 3.48 5.56 -1.56
CA ASP A 55 3.51 6.07 -0.18
C ASP A 55 4.94 6.44 0.24
N ALA A 56 5.92 5.60 -0.09
CA ALA A 56 7.33 5.89 0.21
C ALA A 56 7.83 7.12 -0.58
N GLN A 57 7.47 7.25 -1.85
CA GLN A 57 7.81 8.40 -2.69
C GLN A 57 7.20 9.70 -2.14
N GLN A 58 5.96 9.67 -1.67
CA GLN A 58 5.31 10.83 -1.05
C GLN A 58 6.06 11.28 0.19
N LEU A 59 6.47 10.35 1.06
CA LEU A 59 7.28 10.69 2.23
C LEU A 59 8.65 11.26 1.82
N MET A 60 9.32 10.70 0.82
CA MET A 60 10.60 11.21 0.34
C MET A 60 10.48 12.65 -0.18
N LEU A 61 9.43 12.98 -0.94
CA LEU A 61 9.15 14.32 -1.40
C LEU A 61 8.79 15.28 -0.24
N GLN A 62 8.07 14.79 0.76
CA GLN A 62 7.79 15.56 1.98
C GLN A 62 9.08 15.88 2.74
N ILE A 63 9.97 14.90 2.90
CA ILE A 63 11.28 15.10 3.53
C ILE A 63 12.10 16.11 2.73
N GLN A 64 12.14 16.02 1.41
CA GLN A 64 12.84 16.98 0.55
C GLN A 64 12.33 18.42 0.80
N ASN A 65 11.03 18.63 0.78
CA ASN A 65 10.45 19.95 1.04
C ASN A 65 10.79 20.48 2.45
N LYS A 66 10.82 19.58 3.45
CA LYS A 66 11.21 19.97 4.81
C LYS A 66 12.70 20.26 4.94
N GLN A 67 13.55 19.61 4.17
CA GLN A 67 14.98 19.95 4.08
C GLN A 67 15.20 21.35 3.53
N GLU A 68 14.46 21.72 2.49
CA GLU A 68 14.55 23.08 1.93
C GLU A 68 14.06 24.16 2.91
N GLN A 69 13.07 23.86 3.74
CA GLN A 69 12.65 24.75 4.83
C GLN A 69 13.70 24.81 5.94
N TYR A 70 14.23 23.65 6.35
CA TYR A 70 15.18 23.54 7.45
C TYR A 70 16.49 24.29 7.18
N ILE A 71 17.00 24.23 5.95
CA ILE A 71 18.24 24.92 5.57
C ILE A 71 18.10 26.46 5.62
N LEU A 72 16.91 27.00 5.37
CA LEU A 72 16.65 28.43 5.47
C LEU A 72 16.82 28.96 6.90
N ASP A 73 16.41 28.15 7.88
CA ASP A 73 16.46 28.51 9.29
C ASP A 73 17.81 28.15 9.94
N ASN A 74 18.37 27.01 9.55
CA ASN A 74 19.54 26.42 10.24
C ASN A 74 20.84 26.51 9.42
N ARG A 75 20.79 26.95 8.18
CA ARG A 75 21.93 27.02 7.22
C ARG A 75 22.63 25.67 7.01
N ALA A 76 21.98 24.58 7.34
CA ALA A 76 22.43 23.21 7.19
C ALA A 76 21.26 22.28 6.94
N TYR A 77 21.50 21.14 6.31
CA TYR A 77 20.50 20.06 6.22
C TYR A 77 20.50 19.20 7.49
N SER A 78 19.38 18.53 7.76
CA SER A 78 19.23 17.64 8.92
C SER A 78 19.17 16.19 8.48
N ASP A 79 19.86 15.31 9.19
CA ASP A 79 19.74 13.85 9.08
C ASP A 79 18.75 13.24 10.09
N ASN A 80 18.12 14.09 10.93
CA ASN A 80 17.10 13.68 11.89
C ASN A 80 15.70 13.84 11.27
N PRO A 81 15.00 12.75 10.92
CA PRO A 81 13.66 12.82 10.34
C PRO A 81 12.56 13.09 11.38
N GLY A 82 12.86 12.91 12.68
CA GLY A 82 11.91 13.07 13.78
C GLY A 82 11.65 14.50 14.19
N SER A 83 10.95 14.67 15.33
CA SER A 83 10.49 15.95 15.84
C SER A 83 11.60 16.90 16.27
N GLY A 84 12.81 16.41 16.56
CA GLY A 84 13.99 17.23 16.86
C GLY A 84 14.75 17.70 15.62
N GLY A 85 14.28 17.40 14.42
CA GLY A 85 14.88 17.79 13.15
C GLY A 85 13.81 18.20 12.14
N LEU A 86 13.62 17.37 11.12
CA LEU A 86 12.69 17.67 10.02
C LEU A 86 11.22 17.57 10.39
N ASN A 87 10.89 16.92 11.50
CA ASN A 87 9.51 16.59 11.87
C ASN A 87 8.74 15.98 10.67
N ALA A 88 9.40 15.03 10.01
CA ALA A 88 8.83 14.30 8.90
C ALA A 88 7.87 13.21 9.40
N GLY A 89 7.19 12.55 8.48
CA GLY A 89 6.22 11.53 8.80
C GLY A 89 4.80 12.03 8.66
N GLY A 90 3.88 11.10 8.84
CA GLY A 90 2.45 11.33 8.70
C GLY A 90 1.72 10.04 9.01
N THR A 91 0.47 9.92 8.64
CA THR A 91 -0.33 8.72 8.90
C THR A 91 0.37 7.46 8.36
N GLY A 92 0.64 6.50 9.24
CA GLY A 92 1.26 5.22 8.88
C GLY A 92 2.79 5.20 8.91
N TRP A 93 3.46 6.30 9.26
CA TRP A 93 4.92 6.38 9.38
C TRP A 93 5.36 6.70 10.81
N THR A 94 6.35 5.97 11.30
CA THR A 94 7.01 6.25 12.58
C THR A 94 8.42 6.72 12.28
N CYS A 95 8.74 7.97 12.65
CA CYS A 95 10.06 8.55 12.42
C CYS A 95 10.86 8.60 13.72
N ALA A 96 12.07 8.06 13.69
CA ALA A 96 13.01 8.14 14.81
C ALA A 96 13.45 9.60 15.02
N ASN A 97 13.41 10.04 16.27
CA ASN A 97 13.91 11.37 16.66
C ASN A 97 15.39 11.29 17.04
N ALA A 98 16.25 11.02 16.07
CA ALA A 98 17.69 10.88 16.24
C ALA A 98 18.44 11.24 14.96
N ALA A 99 19.68 11.66 15.08
CA ALA A 99 20.60 11.82 13.94
C ALA A 99 20.76 10.46 13.21
N ALA A 100 20.83 10.49 11.89
CA ALA A 100 20.84 9.31 11.04
C ALA A 100 19.64 8.36 11.28
N GLY A 101 18.54 8.87 11.84
CA GLY A 101 17.30 8.14 12.06
C GLY A 101 16.57 7.81 10.77
N ALA A 102 15.55 6.97 10.88
CA ALA A 102 14.71 6.62 9.74
C ALA A 102 13.23 6.76 10.08
N CYS A 103 12.43 7.03 9.06
CA CYS A 103 10.98 6.87 9.09
C CYS A 103 10.63 5.48 8.58
N THR A 104 9.92 4.69 9.35
CA THR A 104 9.58 3.31 9.03
C THR A 104 8.06 3.10 8.96
N ASN A 105 7.65 2.23 8.07
CA ASN A 105 6.33 1.62 8.06
C ASN A 105 6.45 0.10 7.86
N ALA A 106 5.34 -0.60 7.64
CA ALA A 106 5.33 -2.05 7.45
C ALA A 106 6.12 -2.53 6.20
N HIS A 107 6.46 -1.64 5.25
CA HIS A 107 6.97 -2.01 3.94
C HIS A 107 8.28 -1.34 3.56
N TYR A 108 8.56 -0.16 4.11
CA TYR A 108 9.74 0.65 3.80
C TYR A 108 10.37 1.27 5.04
N SER A 109 11.69 1.48 4.95
CA SER A 109 12.46 2.33 5.83
C SER A 109 13.07 3.48 5.00
N VAL A 110 12.76 4.71 5.37
CA VAL A 110 13.23 5.93 4.68
C VAL A 110 14.20 6.67 5.56
N ALA A 111 15.45 6.76 5.15
CA ALA A 111 16.53 7.44 5.85
C ALA A 111 17.06 8.64 5.05
N VAL A 112 17.65 9.59 5.76
CA VAL A 112 18.31 10.76 5.17
C VAL A 112 19.79 10.71 5.52
N ALA A 113 20.63 10.82 4.52
CA ALA A 113 22.07 11.00 4.67
C ALA A 113 22.44 12.40 4.21
N VAL A 114 23.11 13.19 5.07
CA VAL A 114 23.58 14.53 4.78
C VAL A 114 25.04 14.47 4.38
N THR A 115 25.41 15.19 3.32
CA THR A 115 26.79 15.36 2.89
C THR A 115 27.25 16.78 3.27
N ALA A 116 28.23 16.84 4.15
CA ALA A 116 28.87 18.10 4.50
C ALA A 116 29.81 18.52 3.37
N GLY A 117 29.71 19.77 2.94
CA GLY A 117 30.59 20.33 1.90
C GLY A 117 30.06 21.65 1.36
N PRO A 118 30.89 22.43 0.65
CA PRO A 118 30.44 23.54 -0.18
C PRO A 118 30.22 23.08 -1.65
N PRO A 119 28.98 22.95 -2.16
CA PRO A 119 27.70 23.11 -1.45
C PRO A 119 27.31 21.88 -0.64
N PRO A 120 26.56 22.05 0.48
CA PRO A 120 26.00 20.92 1.23
C PRO A 120 24.94 20.19 0.42
N GLY A 121 24.75 18.90 0.70
CA GLY A 121 23.79 18.08 0.00
C GLY A 121 23.12 17.05 0.91
N PHE A 122 22.08 16.40 0.40
CA PHE A 122 21.49 15.24 1.06
C PHE A 122 21.02 14.18 0.05
N THR A 123 20.92 12.96 0.53
CA THR A 123 20.31 11.85 -0.20
C THR A 123 19.28 11.19 0.70
N ILE A 124 18.06 11.08 0.21
CA ILE A 124 16.97 10.33 0.86
C ILE A 124 16.93 8.95 0.22
N THR A 125 16.95 7.92 1.05
CA THR A 125 16.96 6.51 0.60
C THR A 125 15.76 5.78 1.20
N ALA A 126 14.90 5.22 0.37
CA ALA A 126 13.82 4.33 0.78
C ALA A 126 14.19 2.88 0.48
N THR A 127 14.35 2.09 1.54
CA THR A 127 14.73 0.67 1.47
C THR A 127 13.52 -0.20 1.79
N PRO A 128 13.14 -1.16 0.91
CA PRO A 128 12.08 -2.12 1.22
C PRO A 128 12.45 -2.99 2.42
N THR A 129 11.54 -3.16 3.37
CA THR A 129 11.72 -3.97 4.59
C THR A 129 10.92 -5.25 4.58
N SER A 130 9.81 -5.32 3.82
CA SER A 130 8.98 -6.51 3.72
C SER A 130 9.36 -7.37 2.51
N THR A 131 9.26 -8.70 2.65
CA THR A 131 9.50 -9.66 1.56
C THR A 131 8.62 -9.40 0.34
N ALA A 132 7.38 -8.94 0.55
CA ALA A 132 6.45 -8.58 -0.52
C ALA A 132 6.88 -7.33 -1.31
N GLN A 133 7.87 -6.56 -0.82
CA GLN A 133 8.33 -5.32 -1.44
C GLN A 133 9.80 -5.38 -1.90
N THR A 134 10.56 -6.41 -1.52
CA THR A 134 11.99 -6.52 -1.85
C THR A 134 12.29 -6.47 -3.34
N SER A 135 11.41 -7.03 -4.18
CA SER A 135 11.53 -6.99 -5.65
C SER A 135 11.40 -5.58 -6.23
N ASP A 136 10.88 -4.63 -5.46
CA ASP A 136 10.79 -3.23 -5.86
C ASP A 136 12.16 -2.52 -5.84
N GLY A 137 13.06 -2.97 -4.97
CA GLY A 137 14.41 -2.41 -4.81
C GLY A 137 14.42 -1.07 -4.08
N VAL A 138 15.61 -0.53 -3.92
CA VAL A 138 15.85 0.72 -3.22
C VAL A 138 15.52 1.92 -4.12
N LEU A 139 14.88 2.95 -3.54
CA LEU A 139 14.63 4.22 -4.20
C LEU A 139 15.53 5.29 -3.57
N THR A 140 16.07 6.20 -4.39
CA THR A 140 16.84 7.34 -3.89
C THR A 140 16.34 8.65 -4.49
N LEU A 141 16.47 9.73 -3.72
CA LEU A 141 16.16 11.09 -4.11
C LEU A 141 17.23 12.02 -3.53
N THR A 142 17.89 12.79 -4.38
CA THR A 142 18.92 13.75 -3.94
C THR A 142 18.38 15.17 -3.82
N ASN A 143 19.15 16.05 -3.18
CA ASN A 143 18.88 17.50 -3.11
C ASN A 143 18.77 18.15 -4.50
N LEU A 144 19.41 17.59 -5.53
CA LEU A 144 19.32 18.06 -6.91
C LEU A 144 18.08 17.54 -7.66
N GLY A 145 17.20 16.79 -6.98
CA GLY A 145 16.02 16.18 -7.57
C GLY A 145 16.31 14.93 -8.41
N ALA A 146 17.55 14.42 -8.39
CA ALA A 146 17.87 13.17 -9.08
C ALA A 146 17.17 11.96 -8.39
N LYS A 147 16.48 11.16 -9.18
CA LYS A 147 15.64 10.03 -8.75
C LYS A 147 16.16 8.73 -9.32
N THR A 148 16.41 7.73 -8.48
CA THR A 148 16.83 6.40 -8.95
C THR A 148 16.04 5.28 -8.26
N PRO A 149 15.78 4.18 -8.98
CA PRO A 149 15.86 4.02 -10.42
C PRO A 149 14.75 4.83 -11.14
N THR A 150 15.10 5.51 -12.22
CA THR A 150 14.17 6.42 -12.93
C THR A 150 12.88 5.72 -13.41
N ALA A 151 12.98 4.44 -13.77
CA ALA A 151 11.83 3.66 -14.22
C ALA A 151 10.74 3.41 -13.16
N LYS A 152 11.00 3.77 -11.90
CA LYS A 152 10.08 3.53 -10.76
C LYS A 152 9.51 4.80 -10.14
N TRP A 153 9.88 5.94 -10.67
CA TRP A 153 9.39 7.25 -10.22
C TRP A 153 8.26 7.78 -11.09
#